data_d89044074484192df38a3227059828dc
#
_entry.id   d89044074484192df38a3227059828dc
#
_cell.length_a   1.000
_cell.length_b   1.000
_cell.length_c   1.000
_cell.angle_alpha   90.00
_cell.angle_beta   90.00
_cell.angle_gamma   90.00
#
_symmetry.space_group_name_H-M   'P 1'
#
loop_
_entity.id
_entity.type
_entity.pdbx_description
1 polymer ?
#
loop_
_entity_poly.entity_id
_entity_poly.type
_entity_poly.pdbx_seq_one_letter_code
_entity_poly.pdbx_strand_id
1 'polypeptide(L)'
;MKTNPKSLHLINLSLIFLLLLSSCSEDGINPPSVLEDGEAVISPTISDTIVHVMVGNDRIPIYLSIPKDCDQKNHAAVVVMHGSDGMWANHDPSKGTMSGQFNEWRQFFDENCMVGAFVDSYSGRGVSTRTGKWTTAPDNFKISSQFVRPRDANVALALLQNLRYSDGSSVVSPNDIGLLGFSDGATAVASTLYDTDATLEGWEWTQTFNGKEYDESLGVLAPEPRPDAGFAAGVFYYGGSGGYDYWGSAICGPNAMQGNIYRPYAPILYQIPEVDELTENTLCMFNVLEQKGDPVELNFYEGAEHGFDFDDNAQSALARERTIAWFKEKLHME
;
A
#
# COMPACT_ATOMS: atom_id res chain seq x y z
N MET A 1 -75.95 29.72 32.79
CA MET A 1 -75.71 30.36 31.50
C MET A 1 -74.24 30.18 31.16
N LYS A 2 -73.98 29.59 30.04
CA LYS A 2 -72.70 29.10 29.61
C LYS A 2 -71.84 30.17 28.94
N THR A 3 -70.60 30.31 29.33
CA THR A 3 -69.63 31.01 28.49
C THR A 3 -68.35 30.17 28.39
N ASN A 4 -67.98 29.86 27.17
CA ASN A 4 -66.84 29.12 26.75
C ASN A 4 -65.57 30.01 26.70
N PRO A 5 -64.41 29.62 27.18
CA PRO A 5 -63.19 30.35 26.89
C PRO A 5 -62.44 29.71 25.69
N LYS A 6 -61.97 30.56 24.81
CA LYS A 6 -61.21 30.31 23.63
C LYS A 6 -59.79 29.76 23.97
N SER A 7 -59.41 28.71 23.35
CA SER A 7 -58.01 28.18 23.39
C SER A 7 -57.08 29.08 22.56
N LEU A 8 -56.01 29.51 23.21
CA LEU A 8 -54.91 30.24 22.58
C LEU A 8 -53.85 29.24 22.13
N HIS A 9 -53.68 29.07 20.85
CA HIS A 9 -52.59 28.29 20.30
C HIS A 9 -51.29 29.09 20.35
N LEU A 10 -50.37 28.69 21.22
CA LEU A 10 -48.96 29.11 21.18
C LEU A 10 -48.26 28.38 20.06
N ILE A 11 -47.85 29.12 19.05
CA ILE A 11 -46.95 28.68 18.03
C ILE A 11 -45.53 28.76 18.60
N ASN A 12 -44.93 27.61 18.92
CA ASN A 12 -43.50 27.51 19.26
C ASN A 12 -42.69 27.61 17.98
N LEU A 13 -42.07 28.74 17.77
CA LEU A 13 -41.11 28.96 16.70
C LEU A 13 -39.76 28.47 17.21
N SER A 14 -39.44 27.19 16.94
CA SER A 14 -38.10 26.66 17.16
C SER A 14 -37.15 27.24 16.13
N LEU A 15 -36.34 28.18 16.56
CA LEU A 15 -35.22 28.73 15.79
C LEU A 15 -34.10 27.71 15.76
N ILE A 16 -34.01 26.92 14.68
CA ILE A 16 -32.88 26.04 14.42
C ILE A 16 -31.71 26.93 14.00
N PHE A 17 -30.78 27.14 14.92
CA PHE A 17 -29.50 27.79 14.65
C PHE A 17 -28.62 26.75 13.93
N LEU A 18 -28.60 26.80 12.60
CA LEU A 18 -27.65 26.06 11.80
C LEU A 18 -26.27 26.72 11.93
N LEU A 19 -25.44 26.24 12.86
CA LEU A 19 -24.04 26.60 12.91
C LEU A 19 -23.35 25.97 11.69
N LEU A 20 -23.22 26.75 10.63
CA LEU A 20 -22.29 26.49 9.56
C LEU A 20 -20.88 26.71 10.13
N LEU A 21 -20.26 25.66 10.61
CA LEU A 21 -18.81 25.61 10.81
C LEU A 21 -18.16 25.57 9.44
N SER A 22 -17.96 26.74 8.83
CA SER A 22 -17.01 26.88 7.74
C SER A 22 -15.61 26.73 8.34
N SER A 23 -15.10 25.49 8.36
CA SER A 23 -13.70 25.22 8.55
C SER A 23 -12.99 25.67 7.28
N CYS A 24 -12.38 26.85 7.30
CA CYS A 24 -11.37 27.21 6.32
C CYS A 24 -10.13 26.37 6.64
N SER A 25 -9.95 25.22 6.00
CA SER A 25 -8.66 24.59 5.86
C SER A 25 -7.94 25.36 4.76
N GLU A 26 -6.76 25.89 5.04
CA GLU A 26 -5.98 26.71 4.07
C GLU A 26 -5.58 25.93 2.80
N ASP A 27 -5.67 24.61 2.78
CA ASP A 27 -5.24 23.77 1.65
C ASP A 27 -6.37 23.17 0.81
N GLY A 28 -7.63 23.43 1.15
CA GLY A 28 -8.78 23.06 0.32
C GLY A 28 -8.98 21.55 0.03
N ILE A 29 -8.33 20.66 0.78
CA ILE A 29 -8.46 19.22 0.60
C ILE A 29 -9.69 18.72 1.33
N ASN A 30 -10.63 18.12 0.61
CA ASN A 30 -11.74 17.45 1.23
C ASN A 30 -11.25 16.15 1.89
N PRO A 31 -11.75 15.84 3.10
CA PRO A 31 -11.56 14.51 3.66
C PRO A 31 -12.09 13.46 2.68
N PRO A 32 -11.40 12.31 2.54
CA PRO A 32 -11.89 11.26 1.67
C PRO A 32 -13.31 10.88 2.07
N SER A 33 -14.18 10.77 1.08
CA SER A 33 -15.51 10.21 1.30
C SER A 33 -15.38 8.78 1.83
N VAL A 34 -16.26 8.40 2.74
CA VAL A 34 -16.32 7.05 3.32
C VAL A 34 -16.17 6.02 2.22
N LEU A 35 -15.16 5.18 2.31
CA LEU A 35 -15.07 3.95 1.51
C LEU A 35 -16.16 3.00 2.03
N GLU A 36 -16.80 2.24 1.15
CA GLU A 36 -18.08 1.52 1.38
C GLU A 36 -18.16 0.72 2.69
N ASP A 37 -17.04 0.29 3.25
CA ASP A 37 -16.97 -0.49 4.49
C ASP A 37 -16.34 0.27 5.66
N GLY A 38 -16.13 1.58 5.55
CA GLY A 38 -15.33 2.19 6.57
C GLY A 38 -15.48 3.68 6.83
N GLU A 39 -15.31 3.97 8.07
CA GLU A 39 -15.16 5.30 8.61
C GLU A 39 -13.73 5.79 8.36
N ALA A 40 -13.54 6.82 7.55
CA ALA A 40 -12.25 7.49 7.43
C ALA A 40 -12.11 8.50 8.56
N VAL A 41 -11.10 8.35 9.41
CA VAL A 41 -10.76 9.32 10.45
C VAL A 41 -9.46 10.01 10.07
N ILE A 42 -9.48 11.34 10.05
CA ILE A 42 -8.31 12.14 9.71
C ILE A 42 -7.72 12.72 10.99
N SER A 43 -6.44 12.47 11.20
CA SER A 43 -5.66 13.05 12.29
C SER A 43 -4.48 13.82 11.71
N PRO A 44 -4.41 15.14 11.95
CA PRO A 44 -3.28 15.93 11.46
C PRO A 44 -1.99 15.49 12.17
N THR A 45 -0.89 15.42 11.40
CA THR A 45 0.47 15.26 11.90
C THR A 45 1.24 16.58 11.76
N ILE A 46 2.54 16.59 12.04
CA ILE A 46 3.37 17.80 11.97
C ILE A 46 3.34 18.44 10.57
N SER A 47 3.31 17.66 9.52
CA SER A 47 3.34 18.17 8.14
C SER A 47 2.26 17.57 7.23
N ASP A 48 1.65 16.46 7.63
CA ASP A 48 0.76 15.67 6.78
C ASP A 48 -0.38 15.06 7.61
N THR A 49 -1.14 14.16 7.03
CA THR A 49 -2.36 13.63 7.64
C THR A 49 -2.34 12.11 7.71
N ILE A 50 -2.72 11.54 8.86
CA ILE A 50 -3.01 10.11 8.98
C ILE A 50 -4.51 9.89 8.74
N VAL A 51 -4.80 9.14 7.67
CA VAL A 51 -6.15 8.68 7.34
C VAL A 51 -6.29 7.25 7.81
N HIS A 52 -7.40 6.92 8.44
CA HIS A 52 -7.71 5.54 8.80
C HIS A 52 -8.78 5.00 7.86
N VAL A 53 -8.51 3.83 7.28
CA VAL A 53 -9.44 3.13 6.39
C VAL A 53 -9.78 1.76 6.96
N MET A 54 -10.93 1.22 6.61
CA MET A 54 -11.29 -0.15 6.98
C MET A 54 -10.88 -1.13 5.90
N VAL A 55 -10.25 -2.23 6.31
CA VAL A 55 -9.95 -3.39 5.48
C VAL A 55 -10.58 -4.60 6.17
N GLY A 56 -11.77 -4.98 5.76
CA GLY A 56 -12.60 -5.89 6.53
C GLY A 56 -12.91 -5.30 7.91
N ASN A 57 -12.49 -5.97 8.98
CA ASN A 57 -12.67 -5.51 10.36
C ASN A 57 -11.48 -4.72 10.93
N ASP A 58 -10.40 -4.58 10.16
CA ASP A 58 -9.19 -3.93 10.63
C ASP A 58 -9.17 -2.46 10.23
N ARG A 59 -8.83 -1.58 11.18
CA ARG A 59 -8.68 -0.15 10.95
C ARG A 59 -7.23 0.19 10.65
N ILE A 60 -6.91 0.38 9.36
CA ILE A 60 -5.56 0.54 8.85
C ILE A 60 -5.19 2.01 8.74
N PRO A 61 -4.11 2.48 9.40
CA PRO A 61 -3.59 3.82 9.22
C PRO A 61 -2.85 3.97 7.90
N ILE A 62 -3.09 5.07 7.19
CA ILE A 62 -2.34 5.49 6.02
C ILE A 62 -1.81 6.89 6.28
N TYR A 63 -0.49 7.05 6.31
CA TYR A 63 0.12 8.38 6.34
C TYR A 63 0.09 8.96 4.93
N LEU A 64 -0.69 10.01 4.74
CA LEU A 64 -0.90 10.65 3.46
C LEU A 64 -0.09 11.95 3.38
N SER A 65 0.84 12.03 2.44
CA SER A 65 1.66 13.20 2.16
C SER A 65 1.31 13.76 0.80
N ILE A 66 0.85 15.01 0.78
CA ILE A 66 0.50 15.72 -0.45
C ILE A 66 1.51 16.84 -0.66
N PRO A 67 2.17 16.92 -1.82
CA PRO A 67 3.17 17.95 -2.08
C PRO A 67 2.55 19.35 -2.05
N LYS A 68 3.25 20.30 -1.43
CA LYS A 68 2.72 21.66 -1.18
C LYS A 68 3.21 22.71 -2.19
N ASP A 69 4.45 22.58 -2.65
CA ASP A 69 5.13 23.57 -3.49
C ASP A 69 5.10 23.19 -4.97
N CYS A 70 4.03 22.55 -5.42
CA CYS A 70 3.87 22.09 -6.79
C CYS A 70 2.74 22.85 -7.48
N ASP A 71 3.03 23.43 -8.65
CA ASP A 71 2.08 24.23 -9.42
C ASP A 71 0.93 23.40 -10.02
N GLN A 72 1.15 22.09 -10.20
CA GLN A 72 0.15 21.19 -10.79
C GLN A 72 -0.86 20.70 -9.75
N LYS A 73 -2.11 20.60 -10.15
CA LYS A 73 -3.13 19.78 -9.51
C LYS A 73 -3.19 18.44 -10.24
N ASN A 74 -3.72 17.41 -9.61
CA ASN A 74 -3.83 16.08 -10.22
C ASN A 74 -2.47 15.38 -10.33
N HIS A 75 -1.88 15.11 -9.17
CA HIS A 75 -0.54 14.51 -9.05
C HIS A 75 -0.53 13.02 -9.39
N ALA A 76 0.62 12.51 -9.82
CA ALA A 76 0.90 11.10 -9.68
C ALA A 76 1.03 10.74 -8.18
N ALA A 77 0.81 9.47 -7.83
CA ALA A 77 0.90 9.03 -6.46
C ALA A 77 1.65 7.70 -6.32
N VAL A 78 2.21 7.44 -5.14
CA VAL A 78 2.86 6.18 -4.81
C VAL A 78 2.31 5.65 -3.48
N VAL A 79 1.77 4.44 -3.52
CA VAL A 79 1.45 3.67 -2.31
C VAL A 79 2.72 2.97 -1.84
N VAL A 80 3.04 3.08 -0.55
CA VAL A 80 4.28 2.56 0.04
C VAL A 80 3.99 1.49 1.07
N MET A 81 4.59 0.31 0.89
CA MET A 81 4.45 -0.86 1.75
C MET A 81 5.74 -1.09 2.55
N HIS A 82 5.64 -0.96 3.87
CA HIS A 82 6.79 -1.10 4.78
C HIS A 82 7.33 -2.54 4.87
N GLY A 83 8.58 -2.70 5.33
CA GLY A 83 9.19 -3.98 5.66
C GLY A 83 8.65 -4.61 6.96
N SER A 84 9.33 -5.66 7.43
CA SER A 84 8.96 -6.41 8.65
C SER A 84 9.01 -5.59 9.94
N ASP A 85 9.77 -4.50 9.95
CA ASP A 85 9.92 -3.61 11.11
C ASP A 85 8.79 -2.57 11.26
N GLY A 86 7.83 -2.55 10.34
CA GLY A 86 6.78 -1.54 10.32
C GLY A 86 7.31 -0.20 9.79
N MET A 87 6.47 0.85 9.86
CA MET A 87 6.84 2.16 9.31
C MET A 87 7.10 3.24 10.37
N TRP A 88 6.76 2.98 11.63
CA TRP A 88 6.81 4.00 12.67
C TRP A 88 8.15 4.04 13.40
N ALA A 89 8.60 5.25 13.72
CA ALA A 89 9.79 5.44 14.56
C ALA A 89 9.59 4.76 15.91
N ASN A 90 10.60 3.99 16.34
CA ASN A 90 10.57 3.19 17.56
C ASN A 90 9.37 2.22 17.65
N HIS A 91 8.81 1.81 16.51
CA HIS A 91 7.64 0.93 16.42
C HIS A 91 6.40 1.48 17.17
N ASP A 92 6.30 2.80 17.32
CA ASP A 92 5.24 3.48 18.07
C ASP A 92 4.32 4.29 17.13
N PRO A 93 3.19 3.73 16.69
CA PRO A 93 2.24 4.43 15.82
C PRO A 93 1.54 5.60 16.51
N SER A 94 1.51 5.63 17.87
CA SER A 94 0.80 6.65 18.62
C SER A 94 1.40 8.05 18.45
N LYS A 95 2.65 8.14 18.02
CA LYS A 95 3.35 9.40 17.75
C LYS A 95 3.08 9.97 16.37
N GLY A 96 2.57 9.15 15.43
CA GLY A 96 2.39 9.56 14.06
C GLY A 96 3.67 9.96 13.34
N THR A 97 4.83 9.51 13.83
CA THR A 97 6.14 9.83 13.27
C THR A 97 6.71 8.61 12.56
N MET A 98 6.91 8.70 11.27
CA MET A 98 7.53 7.64 10.47
C MET A 98 9.01 7.47 10.81
N SER A 99 9.58 6.29 10.53
CA SER A 99 11.01 6.03 10.62
C SER A 99 11.82 6.89 9.64
N GLY A 100 13.13 6.95 9.80
CA GLY A 100 14.01 7.73 8.93
C GLY A 100 13.84 7.37 7.46
N GLN A 101 13.84 6.07 7.11
CA GLN A 101 13.63 5.59 5.75
C GLN A 101 12.38 6.17 5.09
N PHE A 102 11.22 6.06 5.75
CA PHE A 102 9.96 6.55 5.16
C PHE A 102 9.87 8.07 5.13
N ASN A 103 10.52 8.78 6.07
CA ASN A 103 10.63 10.23 6.00
C ASN A 103 11.47 10.69 4.80
N GLU A 104 12.56 10.00 4.48
CA GLU A 104 13.34 10.29 3.27
C GLU A 104 12.54 10.02 2.00
N TRP A 105 11.87 8.88 1.89
CA TRP A 105 11.00 8.60 0.75
C TRP A 105 9.88 9.62 0.60
N ARG A 106 9.28 10.08 1.71
CA ARG A 106 8.31 11.17 1.70
C ARG A 106 8.90 12.45 1.09
N GLN A 107 10.13 12.81 1.47
CA GLN A 107 10.81 13.98 0.92
C GLN A 107 11.07 13.82 -0.59
N PHE A 108 11.53 12.65 -1.03
CA PHE A 108 11.72 12.39 -2.47
C PHE A 108 10.43 12.53 -3.26
N PHE A 109 9.30 12.08 -2.73
CA PHE A 109 8.01 12.26 -3.38
C PHE A 109 7.59 13.73 -3.41
N ASP A 110 7.74 14.46 -2.32
CA ASP A 110 7.43 15.89 -2.24
C ASP A 110 8.26 16.70 -3.25
N GLU A 111 9.58 16.48 -3.31
CA GLU A 111 10.50 17.10 -4.26
C GLU A 111 10.19 16.78 -5.74
N ASN A 112 9.50 15.68 -6.00
CA ASN A 112 9.10 15.25 -7.34
C ASN A 112 7.60 15.41 -7.61
N CYS A 113 6.88 16.17 -6.79
CA CYS A 113 5.45 16.46 -6.95
C CYS A 113 4.55 15.22 -6.97
N MET A 114 4.94 14.16 -6.26
CA MET A 114 4.17 12.92 -6.11
C MET A 114 3.47 12.88 -4.75
N VAL A 115 2.23 12.42 -4.72
CA VAL A 115 1.55 12.09 -3.46
C VAL A 115 2.09 10.78 -2.92
N GLY A 116 2.46 10.74 -1.63
CA GLY A 116 2.86 9.53 -0.92
C GLY A 116 1.73 9.00 -0.02
N ALA A 117 1.38 7.73 -0.14
CA ALA A 117 0.44 7.04 0.75
C ALA A 117 1.16 5.87 1.43
N PHE A 118 1.63 6.08 2.67
CA PHE A 118 2.40 5.11 3.43
C PHE A 118 1.46 4.27 4.28
N VAL A 119 1.34 2.99 3.96
CA VAL A 119 0.34 2.07 4.55
C VAL A 119 0.93 1.34 5.74
N ASP A 120 0.33 1.49 6.92
CA ASP A 120 0.66 0.69 8.09
C ASP A 120 -0.22 -0.57 8.17
N SER A 121 0.25 -1.64 7.57
CA SER A 121 -0.45 -2.92 7.57
C SER A 121 -0.47 -3.64 8.93
N TYR A 122 0.22 -3.11 9.93
CA TYR A 122 0.48 -3.84 11.18
C TYR A 122 -0.30 -3.30 12.38
N SER A 123 -0.24 -1.99 12.66
CA SER A 123 -0.74 -1.47 13.93
C SER A 123 -2.26 -1.61 14.10
N GLY A 124 -3.02 -1.49 13.02
CA GLY A 124 -4.46 -1.75 13.01
C GLY A 124 -4.84 -3.20 13.38
N ARG A 125 -3.87 -4.12 13.29
CA ARG A 125 -4.01 -5.54 13.65
C ARG A 125 -3.34 -5.91 14.98
N GLY A 126 -2.89 -4.90 15.73
CA GLY A 126 -2.20 -5.09 17.02
C GLY A 126 -0.78 -5.66 16.89
N VAL A 127 -0.14 -5.44 15.74
CA VAL A 127 1.24 -5.83 15.44
C VAL A 127 2.08 -4.57 15.27
N SER A 128 3.27 -4.52 15.86
CA SER A 128 4.22 -3.42 15.64
C SER A 128 5.35 -3.81 14.69
N THR A 129 5.80 -5.07 14.81
CA THR A 129 6.87 -5.66 14.00
C THR A 129 6.57 -7.12 13.73
N ARG A 130 7.07 -7.66 12.61
CA ARG A 130 6.94 -9.09 12.27
C ARG A 130 8.00 -9.91 13.01
N THR A 131 7.84 -10.05 14.33
CA THR A 131 8.73 -10.81 15.22
C THR A 131 7.94 -11.80 16.08
N GLY A 132 8.64 -12.74 16.71
CA GLY A 132 8.03 -13.72 17.60
C GLY A 132 6.94 -14.54 16.90
N LYS A 133 5.73 -14.60 17.47
CA LYS A 133 4.64 -15.38 16.89
C LYS A 133 4.21 -14.93 15.50
N TRP A 134 4.45 -13.66 15.15
CA TRP A 134 4.09 -13.11 13.85
C TRP A 134 5.01 -13.58 12.71
N THR A 135 6.04 -14.35 13.01
CA THR A 135 6.89 -15.03 12.02
C THR A 135 6.43 -16.44 11.69
N THR A 136 5.39 -16.94 12.34
CA THR A 136 4.94 -18.35 12.20
C THR A 136 3.44 -18.46 11.91
N ALA A 137 3.06 -19.44 11.08
CA ALA A 137 1.66 -19.73 10.80
C ALA A 137 0.95 -20.39 12.02
N PRO A 138 -0.33 -20.10 12.27
CA PRO A 138 -1.21 -19.22 11.46
C PRO A 138 -1.19 -17.74 11.91
N ASP A 139 -0.46 -17.37 12.96
CA ASP A 139 -0.49 -15.99 13.47
C ASP A 139 -0.01 -14.98 12.39
N ASN A 140 1.03 -15.34 11.61
CA ASN A 140 1.55 -14.50 10.52
C ASN A 140 0.54 -14.26 9.38
N PHE A 141 -0.51 -15.07 9.26
CA PHE A 141 -1.56 -14.89 8.24
C PHE A 141 -2.33 -13.58 8.40
N LYS A 142 -2.42 -13.03 9.62
CA LYS A 142 -3.04 -11.71 9.86
C LYS A 142 -2.32 -10.54 9.22
N ILE A 143 -1.05 -10.73 8.86
CA ILE A 143 -0.18 -9.72 8.25
C ILE A 143 0.53 -10.27 7.02
N SER A 144 -0.04 -11.29 6.39
CA SER A 144 0.56 -11.95 5.24
C SER A 144 0.78 -10.99 4.08
N SER A 145 2.00 -11.00 3.55
CA SER A 145 2.37 -10.23 2.36
C SER A 145 1.75 -10.80 1.09
N GLN A 146 1.33 -12.06 1.10
CA GLN A 146 0.75 -12.75 -0.04
C GLN A 146 -0.75 -12.47 -0.22
N PHE A 147 -1.52 -12.35 0.88
CA PHE A 147 -2.99 -12.31 0.76
C PHE A 147 -3.71 -11.33 1.71
N VAL A 148 -3.01 -10.68 2.65
CA VAL A 148 -3.60 -9.64 3.52
C VAL A 148 -3.16 -8.26 3.10
N ARG A 149 -1.85 -8.00 3.02
CA ARG A 149 -1.29 -6.70 2.67
C ARG A 149 -1.66 -6.20 1.26
N PRO A 150 -1.90 -7.06 0.24
CA PRO A 150 -2.47 -6.63 -1.02
C PRO A 150 -3.82 -5.92 -0.89
N ARG A 151 -4.66 -6.34 0.05
CA ARG A 151 -5.95 -5.69 0.34
C ARG A 151 -5.75 -4.29 0.90
N ASP A 152 -4.75 -4.11 1.77
CA ASP A 152 -4.39 -2.80 2.31
C ASP A 152 -3.92 -1.85 1.19
N ALA A 153 -3.10 -2.37 0.27
CA ALA A 153 -2.62 -1.61 -0.89
C ALA A 153 -3.78 -1.22 -1.82
N ASN A 154 -4.74 -2.13 -2.09
CA ASN A 154 -5.90 -1.85 -2.93
C ASN A 154 -6.84 -0.82 -2.29
N VAL A 155 -7.02 -0.84 -0.97
CA VAL A 155 -7.81 0.21 -0.27
C VAL A 155 -7.10 1.56 -0.30
N ALA A 156 -5.75 1.59 -0.20
CA ALA A 156 -4.98 2.82 -0.39
C ALA A 156 -5.07 3.35 -1.83
N LEU A 157 -5.07 2.47 -2.83
CA LEU A 157 -5.32 2.83 -4.23
C LEU A 157 -6.70 3.50 -4.38
N ALA A 158 -7.75 2.87 -3.86
CA ALA A 158 -9.11 3.41 -3.90
C ALA A 158 -9.23 4.75 -3.16
N LEU A 159 -8.56 4.93 -2.01
CA LEU A 159 -8.46 6.20 -1.31
C LEU A 159 -7.88 7.28 -2.22
N LEU A 160 -6.73 7.04 -2.85
CA LEU A 160 -6.05 8.00 -3.72
C LEU A 160 -6.90 8.37 -4.95
N GLN A 161 -7.55 7.40 -5.57
CA GLN A 161 -8.44 7.62 -6.72
C GLN A 161 -9.65 8.50 -6.39
N ASN A 162 -10.10 8.48 -5.12
CA ASN A 162 -11.23 9.25 -4.63
C ASN A 162 -10.85 10.56 -3.91
N LEU A 163 -9.57 10.86 -3.77
CA LEU A 163 -9.11 12.06 -3.08
C LEU A 163 -9.42 13.32 -3.90
N ARG A 164 -10.04 14.31 -3.28
CA ARG A 164 -10.49 15.53 -3.94
C ARG A 164 -10.09 16.79 -3.16
N TYR A 165 -9.77 17.85 -3.89
CA TYR A 165 -9.71 19.20 -3.33
C TYR A 165 -11.12 19.72 -2.98
N SER A 166 -11.19 20.82 -2.23
CA SER A 166 -12.47 21.45 -1.84
C SER A 166 -13.29 21.95 -3.02
N ASP A 167 -12.66 22.24 -4.17
CA ASP A 167 -13.32 22.61 -5.40
C ASP A 167 -13.86 21.41 -6.21
N GLY A 168 -13.66 20.18 -5.71
CA GLY A 168 -14.08 18.93 -6.33
C GLY A 168 -13.10 18.37 -7.34
N SER A 169 -12.02 19.07 -7.66
CA SER A 169 -10.97 18.56 -8.56
C SER A 169 -10.19 17.41 -7.91
N SER A 170 -9.68 16.48 -8.73
CA SER A 170 -8.86 15.36 -8.24
C SER A 170 -7.53 15.84 -7.69
N VAL A 171 -7.12 15.32 -6.54
CA VAL A 171 -5.76 15.48 -5.99
C VAL A 171 -4.79 14.58 -6.74
N VAL A 172 -5.23 13.36 -7.08
CA VAL A 172 -4.41 12.33 -7.73
C VAL A 172 -5.02 11.98 -9.09
N SER A 173 -4.15 11.78 -10.08
CA SER A 173 -4.50 11.17 -11.36
C SER A 173 -4.84 9.69 -11.12
N PRO A 174 -6.07 9.23 -11.37
CA PRO A 174 -6.51 7.90 -10.95
C PRO A 174 -5.80 6.75 -11.66
N ASN A 175 -5.16 7.01 -12.79
CA ASN A 175 -4.41 6.01 -13.56
C ASN A 175 -2.88 6.09 -13.36
N ASP A 176 -2.41 7.09 -12.64
CA ASP A 176 -0.97 7.37 -12.45
C ASP A 176 -0.57 7.10 -10.99
N ILE A 177 -0.88 5.89 -10.52
CA ILE A 177 -0.60 5.45 -9.16
C ILE A 177 0.37 4.26 -9.21
N GLY A 178 1.54 4.43 -8.58
CA GLY A 178 2.55 3.40 -8.42
C GLY A 178 2.49 2.71 -7.06
N LEU A 179 3.22 1.61 -6.94
CA LEU A 179 3.32 0.82 -5.72
C LEU A 179 4.80 0.56 -5.40
N LEU A 180 5.26 0.91 -4.21
CA LEU A 180 6.63 0.74 -3.74
C LEU A 180 6.65 -0.12 -2.48
N GLY A 181 7.58 -1.05 -2.39
CA GLY A 181 7.70 -1.86 -1.18
C GLY A 181 9.11 -2.31 -0.85
N PHE A 182 9.34 -2.51 0.43
CA PHE A 182 10.64 -2.85 1.01
C PHE A 182 10.57 -4.17 1.76
N SER A 183 11.52 -5.09 1.53
CA SER A 183 11.59 -6.37 2.23
C SER A 183 10.25 -7.14 2.18
N ASP A 184 9.61 -7.38 3.31
CA ASP A 184 8.26 -7.97 3.40
C ASP A 184 7.22 -7.14 2.62
N GLY A 185 7.39 -5.82 2.53
CA GLY A 185 6.56 -4.93 1.70
C GLY A 185 6.78 -5.10 0.21
N ALA A 186 7.99 -5.45 -0.23
CA ALA A 186 8.25 -5.77 -1.63
C ALA A 186 7.51 -7.05 -2.06
N THR A 187 7.47 -8.06 -1.18
CA THR A 187 6.63 -9.24 -1.41
C THR A 187 5.15 -8.85 -1.53
N ALA A 188 4.67 -7.89 -0.70
CA ALA A 188 3.31 -7.38 -0.82
C ALA A 188 3.08 -6.63 -2.15
N VAL A 189 4.08 -5.91 -2.69
CA VAL A 189 4.01 -5.30 -4.03
C VAL A 189 3.79 -6.37 -5.09
N ALA A 190 4.64 -7.40 -5.12
CA ALA A 190 4.49 -8.49 -6.07
C ALA A 190 3.09 -9.14 -5.97
N SER A 191 2.64 -9.42 -4.74
CA SER A 191 1.34 -10.05 -4.51
C SER A 191 0.16 -9.18 -4.92
N THR A 192 0.25 -7.86 -4.69
CA THR A 192 -0.78 -6.90 -5.10
C THR A 192 -0.91 -6.82 -6.62
N LEU A 193 0.22 -6.93 -7.31
CA LEU A 193 0.26 -6.86 -8.78
C LEU A 193 -0.03 -8.21 -9.46
N TYR A 194 -0.36 -9.25 -8.71
CA TYR A 194 -0.75 -10.53 -9.32
C TYR A 194 -1.97 -10.36 -10.24
N ASP A 195 -1.83 -10.85 -11.47
CA ASP A 195 -2.93 -10.88 -12.42
C ASP A 195 -3.86 -12.06 -12.12
N THR A 196 -5.00 -11.78 -11.49
CA THR A 196 -5.97 -12.81 -11.14
C THR A 196 -6.60 -13.51 -12.34
N ASP A 197 -6.51 -12.92 -13.54
CA ASP A 197 -6.94 -13.59 -14.78
C ASP A 197 -6.02 -14.76 -15.17
N ALA A 198 -4.82 -14.83 -14.57
CA ALA A 198 -3.89 -15.95 -14.72
C ALA A 198 -4.27 -17.17 -13.84
N THR A 199 -5.24 -17.01 -12.93
CA THR A 199 -5.66 -18.10 -12.05
C THR A 199 -6.37 -19.19 -12.83
N LEU A 200 -5.90 -20.43 -12.67
CA LEU A 200 -6.50 -21.59 -13.34
C LEU A 200 -7.86 -21.93 -12.71
N GLU A 201 -8.79 -22.43 -13.53
CA GLU A 201 -10.08 -22.92 -13.02
C GLU A 201 -9.89 -24.05 -12.01
N GLY A 202 -10.53 -23.93 -10.85
CA GLY A 202 -10.42 -24.89 -9.75
C GLY A 202 -9.11 -24.78 -8.96
N TRP A 203 -8.38 -23.67 -9.07
CA TRP A 203 -7.17 -23.46 -8.28
C TRP A 203 -7.49 -23.37 -6.78
N GLU A 204 -6.78 -24.14 -5.97
CA GLU A 204 -6.89 -24.13 -4.52
C GLU A 204 -5.77 -23.27 -3.92
N TRP A 205 -6.14 -22.28 -3.11
CA TRP A 205 -5.19 -21.39 -2.47
C TRP A 205 -4.65 -22.00 -1.19
N THR A 206 -3.38 -22.36 -1.23
CA THR A 206 -2.66 -22.98 -0.10
C THR A 206 -1.36 -22.23 0.18
N GLN A 207 -0.85 -22.39 1.39
CA GLN A 207 0.44 -21.88 1.83
C GLN A 207 1.15 -22.94 2.66
N THR A 208 2.34 -23.33 2.25
CA THR A 208 3.17 -24.24 3.03
C THR A 208 4.05 -23.46 4.01
N PHE A 209 4.07 -23.86 5.25
CA PHE A 209 4.91 -23.29 6.29
C PHE A 209 5.48 -24.40 7.17
N ASN A 210 6.82 -24.50 7.26
CA ASN A 210 7.53 -25.54 7.99
C ASN A 210 7.05 -27.00 7.66
N GLY A 211 6.78 -27.23 6.39
CA GLY A 211 6.35 -28.55 5.88
C GLY A 211 4.89 -28.89 6.19
N LYS A 212 4.11 -27.97 6.78
CA LYS A 212 2.66 -28.08 6.94
C LYS A 212 1.97 -27.21 5.92
N GLU A 213 1.01 -27.78 5.20
CA GLU A 213 0.12 -27.05 4.30
C GLU A 213 -1.06 -26.45 5.07
N TYR A 214 -1.43 -25.23 4.72
CA TYR A 214 -2.59 -24.48 5.19
C TYR A 214 -3.42 -24.08 3.99
N ASP A 215 -4.72 -24.12 4.12
CA ASP A 215 -5.72 -23.78 3.11
C ASP A 215 -6.67 -22.67 3.61
N GLU A 216 -7.71 -22.39 2.86
CA GLU A 216 -8.69 -21.35 3.20
C GLU A 216 -9.41 -21.65 4.53
N SER A 217 -9.62 -22.93 4.89
CA SER A 217 -10.22 -23.31 6.17
C SER A 217 -9.32 -22.99 7.38
N LEU A 218 -8.03 -22.82 7.14
CA LEU A 218 -7.00 -22.51 8.13
C LEU A 218 -6.52 -21.05 8.05
N GLY A 219 -7.17 -20.21 7.24
CA GLY A 219 -6.96 -18.77 7.21
C GLY A 219 -6.11 -18.24 6.05
N VAL A 220 -5.76 -19.06 5.08
CA VAL A 220 -5.24 -18.59 3.79
C VAL A 220 -6.39 -17.92 3.04
N LEU A 221 -6.14 -16.78 2.40
CA LEU A 221 -7.16 -16.07 1.64
C LEU A 221 -6.80 -16.07 0.15
N ALA A 222 -7.78 -16.27 -0.71
CA ALA A 222 -7.63 -16.03 -2.13
C ALA A 222 -7.27 -14.55 -2.42
N PRO A 223 -6.52 -14.25 -3.48
CA PRO A 223 -6.32 -12.88 -3.94
C PRO A 223 -7.67 -12.22 -4.25
N GLU A 224 -7.76 -10.92 -4.00
CA GLU A 224 -8.88 -10.14 -4.51
C GLU A 224 -8.78 -10.00 -6.04
N PRO A 225 -9.90 -9.90 -6.74
CA PRO A 225 -9.88 -9.59 -8.16
C PRO A 225 -9.05 -8.34 -8.43
N ARG A 226 -8.31 -8.34 -9.53
CA ARG A 226 -7.59 -7.16 -10.00
C ARG A 226 -8.57 -5.97 -10.14
N PRO A 227 -8.24 -4.77 -9.59
CA PRO A 227 -9.03 -3.58 -9.80
C PRO A 227 -9.08 -3.17 -11.27
N ASP A 228 -10.23 -2.66 -11.75
CA ASP A 228 -10.39 -2.17 -13.14
C ASP A 228 -9.36 -1.09 -13.49
N ALA A 229 -9.12 -0.15 -12.59
CA ALA A 229 -8.03 0.82 -12.61
C ALA A 229 -7.01 0.44 -11.53
N GLY A 230 -6.12 -0.50 -11.84
CA GLY A 230 -5.08 -0.98 -10.94
C GLY A 230 -3.88 -0.04 -10.85
N PHE A 231 -2.84 -0.49 -10.17
CA PHE A 231 -1.56 0.21 -10.14
C PHE A 231 -0.92 0.25 -11.53
N ALA A 232 -0.31 1.37 -11.90
CA ALA A 232 0.36 1.53 -13.19
C ALA A 232 1.74 0.87 -13.23
N ALA A 233 2.44 0.79 -12.09
CA ALA A 233 3.75 0.17 -11.97
C ALA A 233 4.07 -0.20 -10.52
N GLY A 234 5.03 -1.13 -10.33
CA GLY A 234 5.59 -1.48 -9.04
C GLY A 234 7.09 -1.29 -8.95
N VAL A 235 7.60 -1.10 -7.73
CA VAL A 235 9.02 -1.16 -7.39
C VAL A 235 9.20 -2.07 -6.19
N PHE A 236 10.11 -3.02 -6.35
CA PHE A 236 10.37 -4.11 -5.42
C PHE A 236 11.80 -4.00 -4.90
N TYR A 237 11.98 -3.59 -3.64
CA TYR A 237 13.28 -3.48 -2.98
C TYR A 237 13.57 -4.69 -2.09
N TYR A 238 14.61 -5.42 -2.38
CA TYR A 238 15.19 -6.51 -1.55
C TYR A 238 14.14 -7.37 -0.84
N GLY A 239 13.04 -7.71 -1.51
CA GLY A 239 12.05 -8.63 -0.99
C GLY A 239 12.43 -10.07 -1.19
N GLY A 240 11.82 -10.95 -0.40
CA GLY A 240 11.99 -12.39 -0.57
C GLY A 240 11.01 -12.98 -1.58
N SER A 241 11.37 -14.15 -2.09
CA SER A 241 10.43 -15.01 -2.81
C SER A 241 9.60 -15.88 -1.85
N GLY A 242 9.76 -15.67 -0.55
CA GLY A 242 9.04 -16.43 0.45
C GLY A 242 7.52 -16.32 0.25
N GLY A 243 6.88 -17.48 0.02
CA GLY A 243 5.46 -17.53 -0.25
C GLY A 243 5.05 -17.52 -1.72
N TYR A 244 5.98 -17.56 -2.66
CA TYR A 244 5.63 -17.80 -4.08
C TYR A 244 5.11 -19.20 -4.36
N ASP A 245 5.27 -20.15 -3.45
CA ASP A 245 4.56 -21.42 -3.42
C ASP A 245 3.04 -21.26 -3.25
N TYR A 246 2.59 -20.08 -2.80
CA TYR A 246 1.18 -19.68 -2.85
C TYR A 246 0.59 -19.69 -4.28
N TRP A 247 1.42 -19.44 -5.30
CA TRP A 247 1.06 -19.52 -6.72
C TRP A 247 1.50 -20.82 -7.40
N GLY A 248 1.84 -21.86 -6.63
CA GLY A 248 2.18 -23.18 -7.14
C GLY A 248 3.64 -23.60 -6.93
N SER A 249 4.26 -24.14 -7.95
CA SER A 249 5.63 -24.70 -7.82
C SER A 249 6.64 -23.68 -7.30
N ALA A 250 7.52 -24.15 -6.42
CA ALA A 250 8.61 -23.34 -5.86
C ALA A 250 9.42 -22.66 -6.98
N ILE A 251 9.69 -21.37 -6.79
CA ILE A 251 10.20 -20.48 -7.85
C ILE A 251 11.62 -20.81 -8.32
N CYS A 252 12.47 -21.35 -7.44
CA CYS A 252 13.80 -21.87 -7.81
C CYS A 252 13.77 -23.35 -8.19
N GLY A 253 12.58 -23.95 -8.27
CA GLY A 253 12.43 -25.35 -8.64
C GLY A 253 12.39 -25.59 -10.14
N PRO A 254 12.64 -26.83 -10.59
CA PRO A 254 12.69 -27.17 -12.03
C PRO A 254 11.34 -27.00 -12.74
N ASN A 255 10.25 -26.96 -12.00
CA ASN A 255 8.89 -26.82 -12.56
C ASN A 255 8.36 -25.39 -12.49
N ALA A 256 9.16 -24.40 -12.09
CA ALA A 256 8.69 -23.02 -11.86
C ALA A 256 8.01 -22.40 -13.11
N MET A 257 8.58 -22.64 -14.30
CA MET A 257 8.05 -22.10 -15.56
C MET A 257 6.62 -22.57 -15.89
N GLN A 258 6.29 -23.81 -15.57
CA GLN A 258 5.00 -24.43 -15.92
C GLN A 258 4.06 -24.51 -14.72
N GLY A 259 4.61 -24.68 -13.52
CA GLY A 259 3.84 -24.99 -12.33
C GLY A 259 3.59 -23.81 -11.40
N ASN A 260 4.22 -22.64 -11.64
CA ASN A 260 3.94 -21.42 -10.90
C ASN A 260 3.12 -20.48 -11.80
N ILE A 261 1.89 -20.14 -11.35
CA ILE A 261 0.94 -19.33 -12.13
C ILE A 261 1.15 -17.83 -11.98
N TYR A 262 2.05 -17.39 -11.10
CA TYR A 262 2.27 -15.96 -10.86
C TYR A 262 2.66 -15.21 -12.14
N ARG A 263 1.94 -14.12 -12.41
CA ARG A 263 2.21 -13.11 -13.44
C ARG A 263 1.77 -11.75 -12.92
N PRO A 264 2.55 -10.69 -13.07
CA PRO A 264 2.11 -9.34 -12.71
C PRO A 264 1.27 -8.73 -13.84
N TYR A 265 0.21 -8.00 -13.48
CA TYR A 265 -0.59 -7.24 -14.44
C TYR A 265 0.01 -5.87 -14.80
N ALA A 266 1.00 -5.41 -14.04
CA ALA A 266 1.70 -4.15 -14.26
C ALA A 266 3.23 -4.36 -14.21
N PRO A 267 4.03 -3.48 -14.84
CA PRO A 267 5.49 -3.61 -14.84
C PRO A 267 6.07 -3.45 -13.43
N ILE A 268 7.11 -4.24 -13.14
CA ILE A 268 7.83 -4.21 -11.85
C ILE A 268 9.32 -3.96 -12.08
N LEU A 269 9.86 -2.95 -11.38
CA LEU A 269 11.29 -2.73 -11.25
C LEU A 269 11.81 -3.42 -9.99
N TYR A 270 12.75 -4.35 -10.17
CA TYR A 270 13.44 -5.03 -9.07
C TYR A 270 14.75 -4.31 -8.73
N GLN A 271 14.89 -3.89 -7.47
CA GLN A 271 16.07 -3.24 -6.90
C GLN A 271 16.73 -4.22 -5.93
N ILE A 272 17.73 -4.97 -6.39
CA ILE A 272 18.23 -6.15 -5.69
C ILE A 272 19.69 -5.95 -5.26
N PRO A 273 19.99 -6.05 -3.94
CA PRO A 273 21.34 -6.04 -3.42
C PRO A 273 22.02 -7.40 -3.67
N GLU A 274 23.37 -7.42 -3.75
CA GLU A 274 24.13 -8.66 -3.90
C GLU A 274 24.24 -9.45 -2.60
N VAL A 275 24.49 -8.75 -1.48
CA VAL A 275 24.80 -9.36 -0.17
C VAL A 275 23.56 -9.41 0.70
N ASP A 276 22.61 -10.26 0.33
CA ASP A 276 21.35 -10.47 1.05
C ASP A 276 20.95 -11.95 0.91
N GLU A 277 20.52 -12.57 2.00
CA GLU A 277 20.05 -13.96 2.02
C GLU A 277 18.82 -14.20 1.11
N LEU A 278 18.09 -13.14 0.76
CA LEU A 278 16.90 -13.20 -0.10
C LEU A 278 17.22 -13.10 -1.60
N THR A 279 18.44 -12.67 -1.95
CA THR A 279 18.82 -12.34 -3.33
C THR A 279 18.67 -13.51 -4.29
N GLU A 280 19.18 -14.70 -3.94
CA GLU A 280 19.13 -15.87 -4.82
C GLU A 280 17.69 -16.21 -5.21
N ASN A 281 16.80 -16.26 -4.23
CA ASN A 281 15.40 -16.58 -4.45
C ASN A 281 14.68 -15.50 -5.29
N THR A 282 15.01 -14.22 -5.07
CA THR A 282 14.43 -13.12 -5.84
C THR A 282 14.89 -13.15 -7.30
N LEU A 283 16.18 -13.47 -7.54
CA LEU A 283 16.71 -13.65 -8.89
C LEU A 283 16.07 -14.86 -9.59
N CYS A 284 15.77 -15.96 -8.89
CA CYS A 284 15.00 -17.07 -9.46
C CYS A 284 13.63 -16.58 -9.96
N MET A 285 12.92 -15.77 -9.15
CA MET A 285 11.63 -15.21 -9.53
C MET A 285 11.75 -14.29 -10.74
N PHE A 286 12.68 -13.35 -10.70
CA PHE A 286 12.93 -12.45 -11.82
C PHE A 286 13.18 -13.23 -13.12
N ASN A 287 14.06 -14.22 -13.10
CA ASN A 287 14.39 -15.05 -14.27
C ASN A 287 13.17 -15.81 -14.82
N VAL A 288 12.29 -16.31 -13.94
CA VAL A 288 11.05 -16.98 -14.37
C VAL A 288 10.12 -16.00 -15.06
N LEU A 289 9.95 -14.80 -14.52
CA LEU A 289 9.09 -13.77 -15.10
C LEU A 289 9.65 -13.25 -16.42
N GLU A 290 10.95 -12.99 -16.50
CA GLU A 290 11.63 -12.60 -17.74
C GLU A 290 11.43 -13.66 -18.84
N GLN A 291 11.63 -14.95 -18.52
CA GLN A 291 11.41 -16.06 -19.46
C GLN A 291 9.93 -16.21 -19.86
N LYS A 292 9.00 -15.88 -19.00
CA LYS A 292 7.55 -15.82 -19.35
C LYS A 292 7.21 -14.62 -20.23
N GLY A 293 8.13 -13.66 -20.39
CA GLY A 293 7.91 -12.41 -21.13
C GLY A 293 7.08 -11.39 -20.35
N ASP A 294 7.06 -11.51 -19.03
CA ASP A 294 6.38 -10.53 -18.16
C ASP A 294 7.17 -9.22 -18.10
N PRO A 295 6.50 -8.07 -17.86
CA PRO A 295 7.13 -6.75 -17.88
C PRO A 295 7.92 -6.50 -16.59
N VAL A 296 9.13 -7.03 -16.50
CA VAL A 296 10.01 -6.87 -15.34
C VAL A 296 11.36 -6.29 -15.75
N GLU A 297 11.93 -5.42 -14.91
CA GLU A 297 13.26 -4.85 -15.07
C GLU A 297 14.08 -5.05 -13.80
N LEU A 298 15.39 -5.22 -13.93
CA LEU A 298 16.31 -5.47 -12.82
C LEU A 298 17.41 -4.42 -12.74
N ASN A 299 17.60 -3.88 -11.56
CA ASN A 299 18.81 -3.20 -11.14
C ASN A 299 19.47 -4.04 -10.03
N PHE A 300 20.71 -4.48 -10.29
CA PHE A 300 21.51 -5.23 -9.35
C PHE A 300 22.63 -4.37 -8.78
N TYR A 301 22.84 -4.44 -7.45
CA TYR A 301 23.77 -3.57 -6.72
C TYR A 301 24.84 -4.40 -6.04
N GLU A 302 26.04 -4.46 -6.67
CA GLU A 302 27.19 -5.20 -6.17
C GLU A 302 27.65 -4.68 -4.80
N GLY A 303 27.83 -5.57 -3.83
CA GLY A 303 28.26 -5.25 -2.47
C GLY A 303 27.20 -4.57 -1.59
N ALA A 304 26.02 -4.28 -2.11
CA ALA A 304 24.93 -3.75 -1.30
C ALA A 304 24.30 -4.84 -0.43
N GLU A 305 23.82 -4.46 0.75
CA GLU A 305 23.19 -5.32 1.76
C GLU A 305 21.68 -5.05 1.84
N HIS A 306 20.97 -5.87 2.63
CA HIS A 306 19.54 -5.66 2.91
C HIS A 306 19.29 -4.29 3.52
N GLY A 307 18.31 -3.54 2.99
CA GLY A 307 18.01 -2.18 3.47
C GLY A 307 18.88 -1.08 2.85
N PHE A 308 19.65 -1.38 1.83
CA PHE A 308 20.65 -0.47 1.23
C PHE A 308 20.07 0.85 0.69
N ASP A 309 18.77 0.94 0.43
CA ASP A 309 18.12 2.16 -0.05
C ASP A 309 18.20 3.31 0.98
N PHE A 310 18.44 2.98 2.25
CA PHE A 310 18.50 3.92 3.37
C PHE A 310 19.94 4.26 3.80
N ASP A 311 20.95 3.67 3.19
CA ASP A 311 22.34 3.96 3.47
C ASP A 311 22.75 5.33 2.90
N ASP A 312 23.70 5.99 3.57
CA ASP A 312 24.30 7.23 3.07
C ASP A 312 25.49 6.92 2.13
N ASN A 313 25.18 6.35 0.96
CA ASN A 313 26.17 6.00 -0.05
C ASN A 313 25.66 6.20 -1.49
N ALA A 314 26.59 6.10 -2.45
CA ALA A 314 26.28 6.35 -3.87
C ALA A 314 25.31 5.33 -4.48
N GLN A 315 25.32 4.07 -4.01
CA GLN A 315 24.42 3.04 -4.55
C GLN A 315 22.98 3.29 -4.10
N SER A 316 22.78 3.68 -2.84
CA SER A 316 21.49 4.07 -2.30
C SER A 316 20.91 5.27 -3.05
N ALA A 317 21.73 6.31 -3.25
CA ALA A 317 21.32 7.49 -4.03
C ALA A 317 20.92 7.10 -5.46
N LEU A 318 21.71 6.25 -6.14
CA LEU A 318 21.42 5.75 -7.48
C LEU A 318 20.14 4.93 -7.54
N ALA A 319 19.89 4.07 -6.54
CA ALA A 319 18.68 3.25 -6.48
C ALA A 319 17.43 4.12 -6.33
N ARG A 320 17.48 5.12 -5.46
CA ARG A 320 16.39 6.10 -5.28
C ARG A 320 16.14 6.92 -6.55
N GLU A 321 17.20 7.42 -7.19
CA GLU A 321 17.11 8.14 -8.47
C GLU A 321 16.44 7.28 -9.56
N ARG A 322 16.87 6.02 -9.72
CA ARG A 322 16.28 5.07 -10.68
C ARG A 322 14.81 4.78 -10.37
N THR A 323 14.45 4.68 -9.10
CA THR A 323 13.06 4.49 -8.69
C THR A 323 12.19 5.68 -9.06
N ILE A 324 12.66 6.91 -8.80
CA ILE A 324 11.93 8.12 -9.18
C ILE A 324 11.84 8.23 -10.70
N ALA A 325 12.92 7.97 -11.43
CA ALA A 325 12.90 7.96 -12.90
C ALA A 325 11.91 6.93 -13.46
N TRP A 326 11.87 5.73 -12.89
CA TRP A 326 10.90 4.69 -13.23
C TRP A 326 9.45 5.17 -13.03
N PHE A 327 9.15 5.72 -11.86
CA PHE A 327 7.80 6.24 -11.61
C PHE A 327 7.46 7.40 -12.54
N LYS A 328 8.38 8.33 -12.80
CA LYS A 328 8.13 9.42 -13.76
C LYS A 328 7.74 8.89 -15.14
N GLU A 329 8.46 7.88 -15.63
CA GLU A 329 8.15 7.25 -16.91
C GLU A 329 6.79 6.51 -16.89
N LYS A 330 6.58 5.64 -15.90
CA LYS A 330 5.41 4.74 -15.86
C LYS A 330 4.13 5.44 -15.39
N LEU A 331 4.23 6.55 -14.68
CA LEU A 331 3.12 7.39 -14.22
C LEU A 331 2.92 8.64 -15.10
N HIS A 332 3.47 8.64 -16.32
CA HIS A 332 3.29 9.67 -17.34
C HIS A 332 3.57 11.11 -16.86
N MET A 333 4.57 11.27 -15.98
CA MET A 333 4.98 12.59 -15.49
C MET A 333 5.96 13.25 -16.46
N GLU A 334 5.76 14.55 -16.69
CA GLU A 334 6.63 15.39 -17.54
C GLU A 334 7.93 15.80 -16.84
#